data_d24b8429d1f18a4d40e39a3fbf26a19e
#
_entry.id   d24b8429d1f18a4d40e39a3fbf26a19e
#
_cell.length_a   1.000
_cell.length_b   1.000
_cell.length_c   1.000
_cell.angle_alpha   90.00
_cell.angle_beta   90.00
_cell.angle_gamma   90.00
#
_symmetry.space_group_name_H-M   'P 1'
#
loop_
_entity.id
_entity.type
_entity.pdbx_description
1 polymer ?
#
loop_
_entity_poly.entity_id
_entity_poly.type
_entity_poly.pdbx_seq_one_letter_code
_entity_poly.pdbx_strand_id
1 'polypeptide(L)'
;MLSISGYAQQAALLGQDSARVITTGVPFLAISPDARSSGMGDAGVAISPDANAVYWNPAKLAFLESDFGLSLSFTPWLSTVVDDMSISYLAGYKRIAEGQTLALEMRYFDLGDIQTTNILGDLGNLISPREFAIGATYALRLSEKFSAGLTARFIHSNLLSGAVINNSAGRAGISAAADIAVFYTTDVMLGAREGTWSFGADISNIGPKITYLSESTADFLPTNLRFGTALTTDLDPFNKLTFALDINKLMVPTPVIDANGRINPRNDRGLLSGMFGSFGDAPGGFSEELQELMISAGLEYWYNDLFAVRTGYFHENVNKGARRYFTAGLGLRYQVFGVDFAYMLPRGANHPLAQTLRITLHFNLDQGEEQPEIEPDR
;
A
#
# COMPACT_ATOMS: atom_id res chain seq x y z
N MET A 1 -16.71 24.55 -23.25
CA MET A 1 -15.85 23.39 -23.62
C MET A 1 -14.83 23.19 -22.52
N LEU A 2 -15.20 22.46 -21.48
CA LEU A 2 -14.32 22.08 -20.38
C LEU A 2 -14.26 20.55 -20.35
N SER A 3 -13.33 19.99 -21.11
CA SER A 3 -12.88 18.60 -20.91
C SER A 3 -11.94 18.63 -19.70
N ILE A 4 -12.50 18.58 -18.51
CA ILE A 4 -11.72 18.31 -17.31
C ILE A 4 -11.46 16.80 -17.35
N SER A 5 -10.35 16.43 -17.99
CA SER A 5 -9.76 15.13 -17.80
C SER A 5 -9.36 15.05 -16.34
N GLY A 6 -9.90 14.13 -15.56
CA GLY A 6 -9.53 13.92 -14.16
C GLY A 6 -8.02 13.70 -13.94
N TYR A 7 -7.28 13.43 -15.00
CA TYR A 7 -5.82 13.36 -15.07
C TYR A 7 -5.12 14.70 -14.79
N ALA A 8 -5.71 15.83 -15.21
CA ALA A 8 -5.12 17.15 -14.96
C ALA A 8 -5.19 17.55 -13.49
N GLN A 9 -6.19 17.09 -12.76
CA GLN A 9 -6.31 17.38 -11.33
C GLN A 9 -5.28 16.62 -10.48
N GLN A 10 -4.96 15.37 -10.82
CA GLN A 10 -3.94 14.62 -10.10
C GLN A 10 -2.53 15.17 -10.36
N ALA A 11 -2.22 15.59 -11.57
CA ALA A 11 -0.94 16.24 -11.89
C ALA A 11 -0.86 17.66 -11.30
N ALA A 12 -1.95 18.42 -11.31
CA ALA A 12 -2.02 19.76 -10.72
C ALA A 12 -1.95 19.73 -9.19
N LEU A 13 -2.55 18.75 -8.53
CA LEU A 13 -2.43 18.52 -7.07
C LEU A 13 -1.00 18.20 -6.63
N LEU A 14 -0.17 17.66 -7.54
CA LEU A 14 1.23 17.32 -7.28
C LEU A 14 2.21 18.41 -7.75
N GLY A 15 1.72 19.51 -8.34
CA GLY A 15 2.54 20.64 -8.75
C GLY A 15 3.49 20.34 -9.91
N GLN A 16 3.14 19.39 -10.82
CA GLN A 16 4.01 18.97 -11.91
C GLN A 16 3.35 19.08 -13.29
N ASP A 17 4.05 19.76 -14.19
CA ASP A 17 3.79 19.78 -15.64
C ASP A 17 4.26 18.51 -16.37
N SER A 18 4.52 17.40 -15.66
CA SER A 18 5.08 16.23 -16.31
C SER A 18 3.99 15.34 -16.92
N ALA A 19 3.90 15.40 -18.21
CA ALA A 19 2.91 14.70 -19.04
C ALA A 19 3.03 13.16 -19.03
N ARG A 20 3.95 12.57 -18.26
CA ARG A 20 4.23 11.12 -18.26
C ARG A 20 4.12 10.45 -16.89
N VAL A 21 3.34 11.04 -16.02
CA VAL A 21 2.96 10.39 -14.75
C VAL A 21 1.99 9.26 -15.04
N ILE A 22 2.30 8.05 -14.59
CA ILE A 22 1.42 6.89 -14.71
C ILE A 22 0.22 7.10 -13.79
N THR A 23 -0.98 7.11 -14.36
CA THR A 23 -2.24 7.23 -13.63
C THR A 23 -3.00 5.91 -13.68
N THR A 24 -3.74 5.61 -12.61
CA THR A 24 -4.51 4.38 -12.48
C THR A 24 -5.91 4.68 -11.94
N GLY A 25 -6.85 3.80 -12.21
CA GLY A 25 -8.09 3.77 -11.46
C GLY A 25 -7.83 3.36 -10.00
N VAL A 26 -8.71 3.74 -9.09
CA VAL A 26 -8.68 3.40 -7.65
C VAL A 26 -7.30 3.55 -6.99
N PRO A 27 -6.65 4.71 -7.10
CA PRO A 27 -5.27 4.90 -6.63
C PRO A 27 -5.13 4.74 -5.10
N PHE A 28 -6.22 4.75 -4.34
CA PHE A 28 -6.21 4.52 -2.90
C PHE A 28 -5.64 3.13 -2.53
N LEU A 29 -5.68 2.16 -3.44
CA LEU A 29 -5.07 0.84 -3.26
C LEU A 29 -3.53 0.89 -3.17
N ALA A 30 -2.90 1.93 -3.72
CA ALA A 30 -1.46 2.11 -3.68
C ALA A 30 -0.97 2.92 -2.47
N ILE A 31 -1.88 3.43 -1.63
CA ILE A 31 -1.51 4.19 -0.43
C ILE A 31 -1.16 3.23 0.70
N SER A 32 -0.01 3.39 1.32
CA SER A 32 0.41 2.65 2.52
C SER A 32 -0.62 2.72 3.63
N PRO A 33 -1.07 1.59 4.21
CA PRO A 33 -2.16 1.65 5.18
C PRO A 33 -1.70 1.80 6.63
N ASP A 34 -0.53 1.26 7.02
CA ASP A 34 -0.11 1.13 8.41
C ASP A 34 1.02 2.09 8.80
N ALA A 35 1.12 2.38 10.11
CA ALA A 35 2.12 3.29 10.64
C ALA A 35 3.51 2.67 10.74
N ARG A 36 3.65 1.34 10.95
CA ARG A 36 4.95 0.69 11.10
C ARG A 36 5.79 0.83 9.84
N SER A 37 5.29 0.31 8.71
CA SER A 37 6.00 0.36 7.43
C SER A 37 6.11 1.79 6.91
N SER A 38 5.09 2.63 7.15
CA SER A 38 5.15 4.05 6.79
C SER A 38 6.21 4.81 7.56
N GLY A 39 6.43 4.49 8.84
CA GLY A 39 7.53 5.04 9.63
C GLY A 39 8.91 4.65 9.09
N MET A 40 8.98 3.60 8.27
CA MET A 40 10.18 3.08 7.60
C MET A 40 10.28 3.52 6.12
N GLY A 41 9.65 4.63 5.73
CA GLY A 41 9.69 5.11 4.34
C GLY A 41 8.88 4.26 3.37
N ASP A 42 7.82 3.63 3.83
CA ASP A 42 7.00 2.67 3.07
C ASP A 42 7.80 1.40 2.64
N ALA A 43 8.73 0.94 3.48
CA ALA A 43 9.40 -0.34 3.35
C ALA A 43 8.70 -1.39 4.20
N GLY A 44 8.05 -2.36 3.56
CA GLY A 44 7.19 -3.33 4.23
C GLY A 44 7.26 -4.77 3.68
N VAL A 45 7.87 -4.95 2.51
CA VAL A 45 7.81 -6.21 1.75
C VAL A 45 8.52 -7.37 2.46
N ALA A 46 9.64 -7.09 3.13
CA ALA A 46 10.49 -8.15 3.73
C ALA A 46 10.73 -8.00 5.23
N ILE A 47 10.21 -6.98 5.91
CA ILE A 47 10.30 -6.87 7.38
C ILE A 47 9.52 -7.98 8.06
N SER A 48 9.77 -8.21 9.36
CA SER A 48 9.07 -9.23 10.15
C SER A 48 7.55 -9.11 10.02
N PRO A 49 6.81 -10.25 9.98
CA PRO A 49 5.38 -10.26 9.73
C PRO A 49 4.58 -9.66 10.90
N ASP A 50 3.48 -9.04 10.54
CA ASP A 50 2.38 -8.63 11.42
C ASP A 50 1.06 -8.70 10.63
N ALA A 51 -0.07 -8.28 11.20
CA ALA A 51 -1.37 -8.30 10.52
C ALA A 51 -1.39 -7.47 9.22
N ASN A 52 -0.56 -6.43 9.11
CA ASN A 52 -0.49 -5.56 7.94
C ASN A 52 0.30 -6.21 6.78
N ALA A 53 0.91 -7.38 6.99
CA ALA A 53 1.56 -8.15 5.92
C ALA A 53 0.62 -8.49 4.77
N VAL A 54 -0.70 -8.55 5.00
CA VAL A 54 -1.73 -8.72 3.95
C VAL A 54 -1.54 -7.71 2.81
N TYR A 55 -1.19 -6.47 3.13
CA TYR A 55 -0.97 -5.41 2.13
C TYR A 55 0.43 -5.45 1.49
N TRP A 56 1.47 -5.71 2.29
CA TRP A 56 2.85 -5.58 1.85
C TRP A 56 3.39 -6.80 1.12
N ASN A 57 3.15 -7.96 1.69
CA ASN A 57 3.53 -9.26 1.18
C ASN A 57 2.75 -10.35 1.94
N PRO A 58 1.65 -10.84 1.39
CA PRO A 58 0.81 -11.84 2.04
C PRO A 58 1.53 -13.15 2.40
N ALA A 59 2.61 -13.50 1.71
CA ALA A 59 3.38 -14.71 2.01
C ALA A 59 4.04 -14.69 3.41
N LYS A 60 4.35 -13.50 3.95
CA LYS A 60 4.91 -13.36 5.31
C LYS A 60 4.00 -13.91 6.40
N LEU A 61 2.68 -13.89 6.18
CA LEU A 61 1.70 -14.37 7.16
C LEU A 61 1.91 -15.84 7.56
N ALA A 62 2.55 -16.64 6.72
CA ALA A 62 2.89 -18.03 7.03
C ALA A 62 3.98 -18.20 8.11
N PHE A 63 4.68 -17.11 8.47
CA PHE A 63 5.69 -17.07 9.51
C PHE A 63 5.24 -16.33 10.77
N LEU A 64 3.95 -16.03 10.90
CA LEU A 64 3.41 -15.45 12.12
C LEU A 64 3.49 -16.47 13.26
N GLU A 65 3.91 -15.99 14.43
CA GLU A 65 4.01 -16.79 15.65
C GLU A 65 2.67 -16.84 16.40
N SER A 66 1.99 -15.69 16.51
CA SER A 66 0.69 -15.61 17.19
C SER A 66 -0.44 -16.26 16.39
N ASP A 67 -1.39 -16.87 17.09
CA ASP A 67 -2.50 -17.58 16.47
C ASP A 67 -3.55 -16.66 15.84
N PHE A 68 -3.73 -15.47 16.42
CA PHE A 68 -4.67 -14.47 15.96
C PHE A 68 -4.10 -13.08 16.14
N GLY A 69 -4.31 -12.22 15.15
CA GLY A 69 -3.96 -10.81 15.24
C GLY A 69 -4.92 -9.93 14.47
N LEU A 70 -5.05 -8.70 14.98
CA LEU A 70 -5.87 -7.65 14.39
C LEU A 70 -5.06 -6.36 14.34
N SER A 71 -5.22 -5.59 13.28
CA SER A 71 -4.64 -4.26 13.11
C SER A 71 -5.70 -3.30 12.60
N LEU A 72 -5.81 -2.14 13.23
CA LEU A 72 -6.68 -1.04 12.82
C LEU A 72 -5.84 0.20 12.61
N SER A 73 -5.85 0.75 11.41
CA SER A 73 -5.11 1.97 11.07
C SER A 73 -6.05 3.08 10.63
N PHE A 74 -5.71 4.30 11.02
CA PHE A 74 -6.41 5.52 10.62
C PHE A 74 -5.41 6.58 10.18
N THR A 75 -5.70 7.23 9.05
CA THR A 75 -4.87 8.27 8.45
C THR A 75 -5.77 9.40 7.96
N PRO A 76 -5.75 10.59 8.60
CA PRO A 76 -6.26 11.81 7.97
C PRO A 76 -5.47 12.03 6.66
N TRP A 77 -6.16 12.13 5.54
CA TRP A 77 -5.52 12.22 4.23
C TRP A 77 -5.61 13.63 3.68
N LEU A 78 -4.49 14.19 3.21
CA LEU A 78 -4.40 15.55 2.65
C LEU A 78 -5.00 16.64 3.57
N SER A 79 -4.94 16.47 4.89
CA SER A 79 -5.57 17.34 5.88
C SER A 79 -5.13 18.81 5.81
N THR A 80 -4.02 19.12 5.11
CA THR A 80 -3.58 20.48 4.81
C THR A 80 -4.34 21.15 3.66
N VAL A 81 -5.12 20.37 2.90
CA VAL A 81 -5.87 20.80 1.72
C VAL A 81 -7.36 20.61 1.90
N VAL A 82 -7.77 19.50 2.50
CA VAL A 82 -9.17 19.09 2.71
C VAL A 82 -9.27 18.43 4.09
N ASP A 83 -10.14 18.96 4.94
CA ASP A 83 -10.18 18.57 6.36
C ASP A 83 -10.95 17.27 6.64
N ASP A 84 -11.76 16.78 5.70
CA ASP A 84 -12.70 15.67 5.88
C ASP A 84 -12.32 14.38 5.11
N MET A 85 -11.13 14.35 4.50
CA MET A 85 -10.63 13.13 3.83
C MET A 85 -9.91 12.21 4.81
N SER A 86 -10.19 10.89 4.74
CA SER A 86 -9.51 9.92 5.59
C SER A 86 -9.42 8.54 4.96
N ILE A 87 -8.39 7.78 5.36
CA ILE A 87 -8.22 6.38 5.02
C ILE A 87 -8.26 5.56 6.31
N SER A 88 -9.14 4.58 6.34
CA SER A 88 -9.21 3.58 7.39
C SER A 88 -8.80 2.21 6.84
N TYR A 89 -8.03 1.46 7.60
CA TYR A 89 -7.59 0.13 7.23
C TYR A 89 -7.76 -0.83 8.40
N LEU A 90 -8.38 -1.96 8.14
CA LEU A 90 -8.53 -3.06 9.07
C LEU A 90 -7.92 -4.30 8.44
N ALA A 91 -7.04 -4.99 9.15
CA ALA A 91 -6.50 -6.27 8.77
C ALA A 91 -6.53 -7.23 9.96
N GLY A 92 -6.83 -8.47 9.71
CA GLY A 92 -6.81 -9.52 10.72
C GLY A 92 -6.42 -10.85 10.13
N TYR A 93 -5.81 -11.68 10.95
CA TYR A 93 -5.40 -13.02 10.54
C TYR A 93 -5.73 -14.06 11.60
N LYS A 94 -5.85 -15.30 11.16
CA LYS A 94 -5.92 -16.47 12.01
C LYS A 94 -5.04 -17.58 11.42
N ARG A 95 -4.13 -18.07 12.23
CA ARG A 95 -3.36 -19.27 11.93
C ARG A 95 -4.28 -20.48 12.06
N ILE A 96 -4.44 -21.24 10.99
CA ILE A 96 -5.37 -22.40 10.93
C ILE A 96 -4.64 -23.73 11.08
N ALA A 97 -3.36 -23.74 10.78
CA ALA A 97 -2.44 -24.84 11.01
C ALA A 97 -1.00 -24.30 11.04
N GLU A 98 -0.05 -25.15 11.39
CA GLU A 98 1.37 -24.79 11.31
C GLU A 98 1.75 -24.36 9.88
N GLY A 99 2.26 -23.12 9.74
CA GLY A 99 2.62 -22.55 8.45
C GLY A 99 1.44 -22.24 7.51
N GLN A 100 0.18 -22.24 8.01
CA GLN A 100 -1.00 -21.92 7.23
C GLN A 100 -1.81 -20.82 7.92
N THR A 101 -2.02 -19.71 7.22
CA THR A 101 -2.71 -18.55 7.76
C THR A 101 -3.78 -18.07 6.79
N LEU A 102 -4.97 -17.83 7.32
CA LEU A 102 -6.03 -17.06 6.65
C LEU A 102 -6.03 -15.65 7.19
N ALA A 103 -6.23 -14.66 6.30
CA ALA A 103 -6.36 -13.27 6.70
C ALA A 103 -7.44 -12.56 5.89
N LEU A 104 -7.97 -11.50 6.48
CA LEU A 104 -8.94 -10.61 5.86
C LEU A 104 -8.43 -9.18 6.00
N GLU A 105 -8.70 -8.37 4.98
CA GLU A 105 -8.47 -6.93 5.04
C GLU A 105 -9.69 -6.16 4.54
N MET A 106 -9.85 -4.95 5.07
CA MET A 106 -10.78 -3.95 4.56
C MET A 106 -10.07 -2.61 4.52
N ARG A 107 -10.15 -1.94 3.38
CA ARG A 107 -9.70 -0.58 3.21
C ARG A 107 -10.88 0.29 2.84
N TYR A 108 -11.01 1.43 3.50
CA TYR A 108 -12.05 2.41 3.26
C TYR A 108 -11.44 3.80 3.10
N PHE A 109 -11.74 4.44 1.99
CA PHE A 109 -11.30 5.79 1.69
C PHE A 109 -12.52 6.69 1.59
N ASP A 110 -12.62 7.63 2.53
CA ASP A 110 -13.59 8.73 2.52
C ASP A 110 -12.92 9.95 1.88
N LEU A 111 -13.51 10.45 0.79
CA LEU A 111 -12.99 11.62 0.09
C LEU A 111 -13.67 12.92 0.55
N GLY A 112 -14.46 12.84 1.62
CA GLY A 112 -15.22 13.98 2.14
C GLY A 112 -16.42 14.37 1.27
N ASP A 113 -17.00 15.51 1.58
CA ASP A 113 -18.17 16.03 0.90
C ASP A 113 -17.78 17.09 -0.14
N ILE A 114 -18.19 16.89 -1.39
CA ILE A 114 -17.88 17.78 -2.51
C ILE A 114 -19.14 18.49 -2.97
N GLN A 115 -19.17 19.81 -2.82
CA GLN A 115 -20.22 20.64 -3.38
C GLN A 115 -19.99 20.82 -4.88
N THR A 116 -20.90 20.29 -5.70
CA THR A 116 -20.85 20.52 -7.14
C THR A 116 -21.37 21.92 -7.51
N THR A 117 -20.91 22.46 -8.64
CA THR A 117 -21.41 23.71 -9.21
C THR A 117 -21.70 23.50 -10.70
N ASN A 118 -22.67 24.22 -11.23
CA ASN A 118 -22.92 24.29 -12.67
C ASN A 118 -21.93 25.24 -13.36
N ILE A 119 -22.02 25.36 -14.69
CA ILE A 119 -21.13 26.23 -15.49
C ILE A 119 -21.37 27.73 -15.21
N LEU A 120 -22.44 28.08 -14.55
CA LEU A 120 -22.77 29.46 -14.16
C LEU A 120 -22.32 29.77 -12.72
N GLY A 121 -21.80 28.77 -12.00
CA GLY A 121 -21.36 28.90 -10.61
C GLY A 121 -22.48 28.67 -9.57
N ASP A 122 -23.69 28.29 -9.99
CA ASP A 122 -24.76 27.97 -9.04
C ASP A 122 -24.45 26.64 -8.34
N LEU A 123 -24.84 26.55 -7.07
CA LEU A 123 -24.65 25.33 -6.27
C LEU A 123 -25.51 24.18 -6.83
N GLY A 124 -24.85 23.06 -7.11
CA GLY A 124 -25.48 21.80 -7.51
C GLY A 124 -25.68 20.86 -6.32
N ASN A 125 -25.57 19.57 -6.57
CA ASN A 125 -25.73 18.56 -5.53
C ASN A 125 -24.47 18.42 -4.68
N LEU A 126 -24.66 18.13 -3.40
CA LEU A 126 -23.59 17.63 -2.54
C LEU A 126 -23.37 16.16 -2.88
N ILE A 127 -22.14 15.75 -3.16
CA ILE A 127 -21.73 14.37 -3.39
C ILE A 127 -20.70 13.96 -2.36
N SER A 128 -20.76 12.71 -1.90
CA SER A 128 -19.84 12.15 -0.91
C SER A 128 -19.13 10.95 -1.54
N PRO A 129 -18.05 11.16 -2.30
CA PRO A 129 -17.35 10.08 -2.97
C PRO A 129 -16.65 9.15 -1.94
N ARG A 130 -16.78 7.86 -2.15
CA ARG A 130 -16.22 6.84 -1.25
C ARG A 130 -15.71 5.65 -2.03
N GLU A 131 -14.60 5.11 -1.56
CA GLU A 131 -14.01 3.92 -2.14
C GLU A 131 -13.75 2.88 -1.04
N PHE A 132 -13.96 1.60 -1.34
CA PHE A 132 -13.53 0.55 -0.43
C PHE A 132 -13.05 -0.69 -1.18
N ALA A 133 -12.22 -1.48 -0.51
CA ALA A 133 -11.78 -2.78 -0.97
C ALA A 133 -11.78 -3.76 0.20
N ILE A 134 -12.20 -5.00 -0.09
CA ILE A 134 -12.19 -6.10 0.86
C ILE A 134 -11.38 -7.23 0.25
N GLY A 135 -10.37 -7.73 0.97
CA GLY A 135 -9.48 -8.79 0.55
C GLY A 135 -9.52 -9.99 1.48
N ALA A 136 -9.38 -11.19 0.91
CA ALA A 136 -9.19 -12.44 1.63
C ALA A 136 -7.87 -13.07 1.16
N THR A 137 -7.05 -13.48 2.12
CA THR A 137 -5.69 -13.97 1.89
C THR A 137 -5.52 -15.38 2.45
N TYR A 138 -4.81 -16.20 1.71
CA TYR A 138 -4.27 -17.47 2.19
C TYR A 138 -2.76 -17.48 2.01
N ALA A 139 -2.04 -17.79 3.09
CA ALA A 139 -0.59 -17.92 3.12
C ALA A 139 -0.20 -19.34 3.53
N LEU A 140 0.80 -19.90 2.85
CA LEU A 140 1.31 -21.25 3.05
C LEU A 140 2.82 -21.25 3.13
N ARG A 141 3.38 -21.81 4.22
CA ARG A 141 4.79 -22.12 4.38
C ARG A 141 5.11 -23.40 3.61
N LEU A 142 5.93 -23.30 2.58
CA LEU A 142 6.30 -24.41 1.68
C LEU A 142 7.57 -25.14 2.17
N SER A 143 8.41 -24.45 2.95
CA SER A 143 9.56 -25.02 3.64
C SER A 143 9.87 -24.18 4.90
N GLU A 144 10.86 -24.59 5.68
CA GLU A 144 11.31 -23.85 6.88
C GLU A 144 11.65 -22.38 6.57
N LYS A 145 12.07 -22.08 5.34
CA LYS A 145 12.57 -20.77 4.93
C LYS A 145 11.75 -20.08 3.86
N PHE A 146 10.77 -20.75 3.26
CA PHE A 146 10.08 -20.23 2.09
C PHE A 146 8.55 -20.38 2.20
N SER A 147 7.83 -19.33 1.83
CA SER A 147 6.37 -19.31 1.78
C SER A 147 5.82 -18.64 0.52
N ALA A 148 4.55 -18.92 0.25
CA ALA A 148 3.76 -18.26 -0.79
C ALA A 148 2.44 -17.74 -0.20
N GLY A 149 1.91 -16.69 -0.82
CA GLY A 149 0.64 -16.09 -0.42
C GLY A 149 -0.18 -15.67 -1.63
N LEU A 150 -1.50 -15.81 -1.51
CA LEU A 150 -2.48 -15.38 -2.48
C LEU A 150 -3.53 -14.53 -1.80
N THR A 151 -3.92 -13.42 -2.43
CA THR A 151 -5.04 -12.58 -2.01
C THR A 151 -6.05 -12.46 -3.14
N ALA A 152 -7.33 -12.57 -2.83
CA ALA A 152 -8.42 -12.17 -3.72
C ALA A 152 -9.09 -10.93 -3.13
N ARG A 153 -9.33 -9.91 -3.97
CA ARG A 153 -9.83 -8.61 -3.51
C ARG A 153 -11.02 -8.16 -4.34
N PHE A 154 -12.07 -7.72 -3.68
CA PHE A 154 -13.20 -7.00 -4.27
C PHE A 154 -12.97 -5.50 -4.11
N ILE A 155 -13.28 -4.71 -5.14
CA ILE A 155 -13.07 -3.27 -5.20
C ILE A 155 -14.36 -2.59 -5.61
N HIS A 156 -14.76 -1.58 -4.84
CA HIS A 156 -15.89 -0.70 -5.13
C HIS A 156 -15.45 0.75 -5.00
N SER A 157 -15.66 1.53 -6.04
CA SER A 157 -15.29 2.94 -6.10
C SER A 157 -16.48 3.77 -6.57
N ASN A 158 -16.97 4.62 -5.70
CA ASN A 158 -18.11 5.51 -5.97
C ASN A 158 -17.65 6.97 -6.07
N LEU A 159 -16.87 7.28 -7.11
CA LEU A 159 -16.34 8.64 -7.33
C LEU A 159 -17.30 9.54 -8.09
N LEU A 160 -18.07 8.99 -9.02
CA LEU A 160 -18.87 9.75 -9.98
C LEU A 160 -20.38 9.49 -9.89
N SER A 161 -20.84 8.67 -8.96
CA SER A 161 -22.28 8.40 -8.80
C SER A 161 -23.04 9.69 -8.43
N GLY A 162 -24.06 10.01 -9.23
CA GLY A 162 -24.82 11.25 -9.09
C GLY A 162 -24.27 12.43 -9.89
N ALA A 163 -23.09 12.32 -10.49
CA ALA A 163 -22.57 13.31 -11.42
C ALA A 163 -23.00 13.01 -12.87
N VAL A 164 -23.21 14.06 -13.68
CA VAL A 164 -23.46 13.95 -15.12
C VAL A 164 -22.29 14.59 -15.85
N ILE A 165 -21.54 13.78 -16.61
CA ILE A 165 -20.36 14.23 -17.36
C ILE A 165 -20.63 13.99 -18.87
N ASN A 166 -20.58 15.04 -19.69
CA ASN A 166 -20.82 14.96 -21.11
C ASN A 166 -22.13 14.20 -21.50
N ASN A 167 -23.24 14.50 -20.83
CA ASN A 167 -24.53 13.84 -20.96
C ASN A 167 -24.56 12.35 -20.56
N SER A 168 -23.52 11.83 -19.91
CA SER A 168 -23.47 10.46 -19.39
C SER A 168 -23.56 10.50 -17.86
N ALA A 169 -24.46 9.70 -17.29
CA ALA A 169 -24.56 9.55 -15.83
C ALA A 169 -23.36 8.74 -15.33
N GLY A 170 -22.67 9.28 -14.34
CA GLY A 170 -21.62 8.56 -13.63
C GLY A 170 -22.19 7.42 -12.82
N ARG A 171 -21.46 6.31 -12.75
CA ARG A 171 -21.79 5.11 -11.98
C ARG A 171 -20.64 4.72 -11.07
N ALA A 172 -20.94 3.92 -10.06
CA ALA A 172 -19.87 3.30 -9.27
C ALA A 172 -19.07 2.31 -10.13
N GLY A 173 -17.76 2.37 -10.02
CA GLY A 173 -16.84 1.40 -10.59
C GLY A 173 -16.76 0.16 -9.67
N ILE A 174 -16.81 -1.01 -10.27
CA ILE A 174 -16.61 -2.29 -9.57
C ILE A 174 -15.54 -3.07 -10.29
N SER A 175 -14.62 -3.67 -9.54
CA SER A 175 -13.58 -4.53 -10.07
C SER A 175 -13.21 -5.60 -9.04
N ALA A 176 -12.38 -6.56 -9.47
CA ALA A 176 -11.76 -7.55 -8.61
C ALA A 176 -10.27 -7.61 -8.92
N ALA A 177 -9.46 -7.98 -7.94
CA ALA A 177 -8.03 -8.14 -8.11
C ALA A 177 -7.51 -9.36 -7.36
N ALA A 178 -6.35 -9.84 -7.77
CA ALA A 178 -5.58 -10.85 -7.05
C ALA A 178 -4.16 -10.35 -6.79
N ASP A 179 -3.58 -10.80 -5.68
CA ASP A 179 -2.17 -10.60 -5.38
C ASP A 179 -1.47 -11.96 -5.29
N ILE A 180 -0.24 -12.03 -5.74
CA ILE A 180 0.62 -13.20 -5.66
C ILE A 180 1.93 -12.79 -5.01
N ALA A 181 2.32 -13.49 -3.94
CA ALA A 181 3.51 -13.14 -3.20
C ALA A 181 4.34 -14.37 -2.83
N VAL A 182 5.63 -14.13 -2.64
CA VAL A 182 6.59 -15.09 -2.09
C VAL A 182 7.47 -14.41 -1.05
N PHE A 183 7.90 -15.18 -0.07
CA PHE A 183 8.78 -14.72 0.98
C PHE A 183 9.79 -15.79 1.35
N TYR A 184 11.04 -15.36 1.52
CA TYR A 184 12.15 -16.20 1.96
C TYR A 184 12.82 -15.55 3.16
N THR A 185 13.13 -16.34 4.17
CA THR A 185 13.83 -15.89 5.37
C THR A 185 14.87 -16.91 5.80
N THR A 186 16.02 -16.47 6.31
CA THR A 186 17.10 -17.32 6.77
C THR A 186 17.91 -16.64 7.86
N ASP A 187 18.35 -17.42 8.83
CA ASP A 187 19.27 -16.96 9.85
C ASP A 187 20.65 -16.75 9.26
N VAL A 188 21.32 -15.71 9.72
CA VAL A 188 22.68 -15.32 9.30
C VAL A 188 23.51 -14.90 10.49
N MET A 189 24.83 -15.11 10.39
CA MET A 189 25.79 -14.62 11.37
C MET A 189 26.47 -13.35 10.86
N LEU A 190 26.33 -12.26 11.57
CA LEU A 190 26.96 -10.96 11.28
C LEU A 190 28.15 -10.74 12.24
N GLY A 191 29.24 -11.41 11.94
CA GLY A 191 30.38 -11.54 12.86
C GLY A 191 30.01 -12.45 14.03
N ALA A 192 29.94 -11.90 15.24
CA ALA A 192 29.55 -12.62 16.45
C ALA A 192 28.06 -12.46 16.82
N ARG A 193 27.27 -11.78 15.98
CA ARG A 193 25.85 -11.52 16.23
C ARG A 193 24.96 -12.39 15.37
N GLU A 194 23.88 -12.85 15.94
CA GLU A 194 22.80 -13.50 15.20
C GLU A 194 21.93 -12.46 14.50
N GLY A 195 21.34 -12.86 13.41
CA GLY A 195 20.42 -12.02 12.65
C GLY A 195 19.59 -12.85 11.70
N THR A 196 18.58 -12.23 11.13
CA THR A 196 17.68 -12.82 10.13
C THR A 196 17.72 -11.97 8.87
N TRP A 197 17.97 -12.60 7.73
CA TRP A 197 17.92 -11.96 6.44
C TRP A 197 16.74 -12.47 5.64
N SER A 198 15.88 -11.55 5.23
CA SER A 198 14.64 -11.86 4.54
C SER A 198 14.56 -11.17 3.17
N PHE A 199 13.87 -11.83 2.24
CA PHE A 199 13.57 -11.36 0.90
C PHE A 199 12.10 -11.59 0.60
N GLY A 200 11.48 -10.65 -0.09
CA GLY A 200 10.10 -10.76 -0.50
C GLY A 200 9.89 -10.28 -1.93
N ALA A 201 8.91 -10.87 -2.60
CA ALA A 201 8.37 -10.35 -3.84
C ALA A 201 6.84 -10.45 -3.82
N ASP A 202 6.19 -9.43 -4.37
CA ASP A 202 4.73 -9.33 -4.44
C ASP A 202 4.33 -8.68 -5.77
N ILE A 203 3.31 -9.24 -6.43
CA ILE A 203 2.59 -8.57 -7.50
C ILE A 203 1.16 -8.38 -7.01
N SER A 204 0.81 -7.15 -6.69
CA SER A 204 -0.50 -6.80 -6.15
C SER A 204 -1.42 -6.17 -7.20
N ASN A 205 -2.72 -6.29 -6.95
CA ASN A 205 -3.79 -5.69 -7.75
C ASN A 205 -3.83 -6.15 -9.21
N ILE A 206 -3.57 -7.43 -9.48
CA ILE A 206 -3.75 -8.02 -10.81
C ILE A 206 -5.26 -8.16 -11.05
N GLY A 207 -5.84 -7.37 -11.96
CA GLY A 207 -7.28 -7.41 -12.19
C GLY A 207 -7.73 -6.62 -13.43
N PRO A 208 -8.99 -6.82 -13.86
CA PRO A 208 -9.54 -6.07 -14.97
C PRO A 208 -9.60 -4.57 -14.67
N LYS A 209 -9.59 -3.77 -15.72
CA LYS A 209 -9.72 -2.33 -15.63
C LYS A 209 -11.06 -1.94 -14.98
N ILE A 210 -11.07 -0.78 -14.33
CA ILE A 210 -12.27 -0.21 -13.72
C ILE A 210 -12.82 0.94 -14.59
N THR A 211 -14.12 1.10 -14.65
CA THR A 211 -14.77 2.17 -15.40
C THR A 211 -15.91 2.79 -14.63
N TYR A 212 -16.10 4.09 -14.82
CA TYR A 212 -17.13 4.92 -14.18
C TYR A 212 -18.16 5.49 -15.17
N LEU A 213 -17.85 5.49 -16.47
CA LEU A 213 -18.73 6.05 -17.51
C LEU A 213 -18.97 5.01 -18.62
N SER A 214 -17.95 4.65 -19.35
CA SER A 214 -18.01 3.72 -20.48
C SER A 214 -16.75 2.87 -20.54
N GLU A 215 -16.80 1.71 -21.20
CA GLU A 215 -15.64 0.81 -21.34
C GLU A 215 -14.46 1.47 -22.06
N SER A 216 -14.71 2.41 -22.96
CA SER A 216 -13.66 3.17 -23.66
C SER A 216 -12.85 4.09 -22.74
N THR A 217 -13.33 4.35 -21.53
CA THR A 217 -12.67 5.18 -20.51
C THR A 217 -12.22 4.36 -19.30
N ALA A 218 -12.07 3.04 -19.45
CA ALA A 218 -11.65 2.16 -18.38
C ALA A 218 -10.16 2.33 -18.07
N ASP A 219 -9.82 2.47 -16.78
CA ASP A 219 -8.46 2.66 -16.29
C ASP A 219 -7.91 1.35 -15.72
N PHE A 220 -6.59 1.15 -15.87
CA PHE A 220 -5.89 0.06 -15.20
C PHE A 220 -5.97 0.19 -13.69
N LEU A 221 -6.10 -0.94 -12.98
CA LEU A 221 -5.85 -0.97 -11.55
C LEU A 221 -4.36 -0.66 -11.28
N PRO A 222 -4.00 -0.20 -10.06
CA PRO A 222 -2.60 0.05 -9.71
C PRO A 222 -1.85 -1.27 -9.45
N THR A 223 -1.74 -2.09 -10.51
CA THR A 223 -0.95 -3.32 -10.45
C THR A 223 0.49 -2.97 -10.18
N ASN A 224 1.05 -3.50 -9.09
CA ASN A 224 2.37 -3.11 -8.61
C ASN A 224 3.25 -4.33 -8.35
N LEU A 225 4.44 -4.33 -8.92
CA LEU A 225 5.50 -5.28 -8.60
C LEU A 225 6.36 -4.69 -7.50
N ARG A 226 6.58 -5.46 -6.43
CA ARG A 226 7.43 -5.10 -5.30
C ARG A 226 8.49 -6.15 -5.09
N PHE A 227 9.72 -5.71 -4.85
CA PHE A 227 10.82 -6.53 -4.34
C PHE A 227 11.36 -5.87 -3.09
N GLY A 228 11.58 -6.66 -2.05
CA GLY A 228 12.11 -6.14 -0.80
C GLY A 228 13.12 -7.08 -0.17
N THR A 229 14.00 -6.49 0.63
CA THR A 229 14.91 -7.21 1.52
C THR A 229 14.96 -6.53 2.87
N ALA A 230 15.10 -7.31 3.93
CA ALA A 230 15.28 -6.81 5.28
C ALA A 230 16.33 -7.64 6.03
N LEU A 231 17.20 -6.96 6.74
CA LEU A 231 18.20 -7.54 7.60
C LEU A 231 17.93 -7.10 9.04
N THR A 232 17.58 -8.05 9.89
CA THR A 232 17.37 -7.83 11.31
C THR A 232 18.55 -8.46 12.08
N THR A 233 19.10 -7.76 13.05
CA THR A 233 20.19 -8.27 13.89
C THR A 233 19.97 -7.89 15.35
N ASP A 234 20.26 -8.82 16.25
CA ASP A 234 20.29 -8.56 17.66
C ASP A 234 21.64 -7.89 18.01
N LEU A 235 21.57 -6.65 18.48
CA LEU A 235 22.76 -5.90 18.93
C LEU A 235 23.22 -6.43 20.28
N ASP A 236 22.27 -6.77 21.14
CA ASP A 236 22.39 -7.43 22.44
C ASP A 236 21.00 -8.01 22.82
N PRO A 237 20.83 -8.69 23.98
CA PRO A 237 19.55 -9.32 24.37
C PRO A 237 18.33 -8.40 24.46
N PHE A 238 18.53 -7.08 24.51
CA PHE A 238 17.47 -6.09 24.62
C PHE A 238 17.32 -5.21 23.39
N ASN A 239 18.30 -5.20 22.49
CA ASN A 239 18.40 -4.24 21.41
C ASN A 239 18.43 -4.92 20.05
N LYS A 240 17.43 -4.67 19.21
CA LYS A 240 17.28 -5.23 17.87
C LYS A 240 17.25 -4.12 16.83
N LEU A 241 17.96 -4.30 15.72
CA LEU A 241 17.99 -3.35 14.60
C LEU A 241 17.60 -4.04 13.32
N THR A 242 16.67 -3.43 12.58
CA THR A 242 16.26 -3.86 11.25
C THR A 242 16.57 -2.78 10.24
N PHE A 243 17.22 -3.15 9.15
CA PHE A 243 17.34 -2.35 7.93
C PHE A 243 16.47 -2.99 6.83
N ALA A 244 15.67 -2.19 6.13
CA ALA A 244 14.83 -2.64 5.02
C ALA A 244 15.04 -1.79 3.77
N LEU A 245 14.95 -2.43 2.60
CA LEU A 245 15.02 -1.79 1.29
C LEU A 245 14.00 -2.44 0.37
N ASP A 246 13.06 -1.65 -0.17
CA ASP A 246 12.07 -2.10 -1.13
C ASP A 246 12.20 -1.32 -2.45
N ILE A 247 11.95 -1.99 -3.57
CA ILE A 247 11.87 -1.41 -4.90
C ILE A 247 10.51 -1.77 -5.47
N ASN A 248 9.78 -0.76 -5.95
CA ASN A 248 8.44 -0.91 -6.49
C ASN A 248 8.37 -0.39 -7.92
N LYS A 249 7.57 -1.03 -8.76
CA LYS A 249 7.24 -0.56 -10.12
C LYS A 249 5.76 -0.81 -10.41
N LEU A 250 5.05 0.24 -10.85
CA LEU A 250 3.71 0.09 -11.40
C LEU A 250 3.78 -0.67 -12.74
N MET A 251 3.08 -1.79 -12.82
CA MET A 251 2.94 -2.60 -14.04
C MET A 251 1.78 -2.09 -14.90
N VAL A 252 1.80 -0.78 -15.21
CA VAL A 252 0.78 -0.07 -15.97
C VAL A 252 1.48 0.67 -17.10
N PRO A 253 0.89 0.71 -18.31
CA PRO A 253 1.53 1.36 -19.46
C PRO A 253 1.91 2.80 -19.21
N THR A 254 3.11 3.19 -19.66
CA THR A 254 3.55 4.58 -19.62
C THR A 254 2.74 5.42 -20.59
N PRO A 255 2.13 6.54 -20.15
CA PRO A 255 1.37 7.40 -21.06
C PRO A 255 2.27 8.04 -22.13
N VAL A 256 1.71 8.26 -23.31
CA VAL A 256 2.39 8.97 -24.40
C VAL A 256 1.66 10.27 -24.70
N ILE A 257 2.41 11.25 -25.20
CA ILE A 257 1.83 12.49 -25.71
C ILE A 257 1.58 12.33 -27.20
N ASP A 258 0.36 12.51 -27.66
CA ASP A 258 0.01 12.46 -29.07
C ASP A 258 0.53 13.71 -29.84
N ALA A 259 0.39 13.69 -31.15
CA ALA A 259 0.83 14.81 -32.01
C ALA A 259 0.11 16.15 -31.71
N ASN A 260 -0.99 16.13 -30.97
CA ASN A 260 -1.77 17.31 -30.57
C ASN A 260 -1.43 17.77 -29.13
N GLY A 261 -0.42 17.16 -28.50
CA GLY A 261 -0.03 17.46 -27.11
C GLY A 261 -0.96 16.87 -26.06
N ARG A 262 -1.84 15.91 -26.41
CA ARG A 262 -2.75 15.25 -25.47
C ARG A 262 -2.11 14.02 -24.87
N ILE A 263 -2.34 13.81 -23.59
CA ILE A 263 -1.89 12.61 -22.88
C ILE A 263 -2.79 11.43 -23.29
N ASN A 264 -2.18 10.37 -23.82
CA ASN A 264 -2.82 9.09 -24.07
C ASN A 264 -2.31 8.07 -23.03
N PRO A 265 -3.14 7.60 -22.09
CA PRO A 265 -2.75 6.65 -21.06
C PRO A 265 -2.59 5.22 -21.56
N ARG A 266 -2.78 4.99 -22.89
CA ARG A 266 -2.72 3.65 -23.52
C ARG A 266 -3.71 2.64 -22.92
N ASN A 267 -4.86 3.10 -22.52
CA ASN A 267 -5.92 2.26 -21.96
C ASN A 267 -6.59 1.32 -22.98
N ASP A 268 -6.18 1.34 -24.24
CA ASP A 268 -6.56 0.39 -25.27
C ASP A 268 -5.87 -0.99 -25.14
N ARG A 269 -4.74 -1.07 -24.40
CA ARG A 269 -4.01 -2.32 -24.20
C ARG A 269 -4.77 -3.30 -23.31
N GLY A 270 -4.67 -4.60 -23.58
CA GLY A 270 -5.17 -5.65 -22.71
C GLY A 270 -4.40 -5.73 -21.38
N LEU A 271 -4.97 -6.35 -20.36
CA LEU A 271 -4.37 -6.45 -19.01
C LEU A 271 -2.93 -6.97 -19.05
N LEU A 272 -2.72 -8.20 -19.54
CA LEU A 272 -1.38 -8.82 -19.53
C LEU A 272 -0.38 -8.09 -20.45
N SER A 273 -0.84 -7.62 -21.60
CA SER A 273 0.03 -6.85 -22.50
C SER A 273 0.39 -5.48 -21.93
N GLY A 274 -0.49 -4.85 -21.15
CA GLY A 274 -0.22 -3.63 -20.39
C GLY A 274 0.79 -3.88 -19.29
N MET A 275 0.55 -4.90 -18.45
CA MET A 275 1.42 -5.26 -17.34
C MET A 275 2.86 -5.58 -17.78
N PHE A 276 3.03 -6.55 -18.66
CA PHE A 276 4.36 -6.96 -19.10
C PHE A 276 5.00 -5.98 -20.09
N GLY A 277 4.20 -5.26 -20.88
CA GLY A 277 4.67 -4.22 -21.76
C GLY A 277 5.24 -3.00 -21.02
N SER A 278 4.81 -2.74 -19.79
CA SER A 278 5.26 -1.61 -18.96
C SER A 278 6.75 -1.62 -18.58
N PHE A 279 7.46 -2.71 -18.87
CA PHE A 279 8.91 -2.80 -18.64
C PHE A 279 9.78 -2.29 -19.78
N GLY A 280 9.18 -1.81 -20.87
CA GLY A 280 9.93 -1.35 -22.03
C GLY A 280 9.12 -0.42 -22.93
N ASP A 281 8.10 0.24 -22.40
CA ASP A 281 7.19 1.05 -23.21
C ASP A 281 7.33 2.57 -22.98
N ALA A 282 8.23 2.98 -22.10
CA ALA A 282 8.53 4.38 -21.87
C ALA A 282 9.14 5.04 -23.13
N PRO A 283 8.59 6.17 -23.60
CA PRO A 283 9.07 6.83 -24.83
C PRO A 283 10.54 7.27 -24.79
N GLY A 284 11.09 7.56 -23.61
CA GLY A 284 12.50 7.90 -23.39
C GLY A 284 13.42 6.68 -23.26
N GLY A 285 12.91 5.47 -23.52
CA GLY A 285 13.67 4.22 -23.44
C GLY A 285 14.07 3.82 -22.02
N PHE A 286 15.13 3.00 -21.92
CA PHE A 286 15.55 2.39 -20.65
C PHE A 286 15.84 3.42 -19.51
N SER A 287 16.34 4.60 -19.86
CA SER A 287 16.61 5.63 -18.85
C SER A 287 15.32 6.19 -18.22
N GLU A 288 14.22 6.22 -18.97
CA GLU A 288 12.92 6.61 -18.46
C GLU A 288 12.27 5.47 -17.68
N GLU A 289 12.43 4.20 -18.10
CA GLU A 289 11.99 3.03 -17.33
C GLU A 289 12.59 2.99 -15.93
N LEU A 290 13.87 3.32 -15.79
CA LEU A 290 14.52 3.42 -14.48
C LEU A 290 13.93 4.52 -13.59
N GLN A 291 13.36 5.58 -14.19
CA GLN A 291 12.70 6.65 -13.44
C GLN A 291 11.34 6.23 -12.90
N GLU A 292 10.76 5.12 -13.36
CA GLU A 292 9.49 4.57 -12.88
C GLU A 292 9.66 3.72 -11.62
N LEU A 293 10.90 3.42 -11.24
CA LEU A 293 11.18 2.71 -10.02
C LEU A 293 11.00 3.63 -8.81
N MET A 294 10.21 3.18 -7.85
CA MET A 294 10.07 3.79 -6.53
C MET A 294 10.94 3.01 -5.55
N ILE A 295 11.66 3.72 -4.69
CA ILE A 295 12.60 3.14 -3.73
C ILE A 295 12.21 3.57 -2.33
N SER A 296 12.09 2.60 -1.43
CA SER A 296 11.84 2.76 0.00
C SER A 296 13.02 2.22 0.80
N ALA A 297 13.54 3.00 1.73
CA ALA A 297 14.58 2.55 2.66
C ALA A 297 14.19 2.90 4.08
N GLY A 298 14.33 1.95 5.00
CA GLY A 298 13.90 2.10 6.37
C GLY A 298 14.83 1.50 7.40
N LEU A 299 14.80 2.08 8.59
CA LEU A 299 15.45 1.59 9.79
C LEU A 299 14.40 1.48 10.90
N GLU A 300 14.42 0.34 11.62
CA GLU A 300 13.62 0.10 12.81
C GLU A 300 14.55 -0.37 13.93
N TYR A 301 14.50 0.31 15.06
CA TYR A 301 15.22 -0.08 16.27
C TYR A 301 14.19 -0.43 17.35
N TRP A 302 14.33 -1.60 17.95
CA TRP A 302 13.53 -2.06 19.08
C TRP A 302 14.36 -2.11 20.37
N TYR A 303 13.76 -1.64 21.43
CA TYR A 303 14.25 -1.82 22.80
C TYR A 303 13.33 -2.77 23.55
N ASN A 304 13.87 -3.92 23.95
CA ASN A 304 13.21 -4.97 24.75
C ASN A 304 11.86 -5.44 24.15
N ASP A 305 11.73 -5.44 22.82
CA ASP A 305 10.49 -5.71 22.06
C ASP A 305 9.27 -4.89 22.54
N LEU A 306 9.51 -3.87 23.38
CA LEU A 306 8.51 -3.01 23.99
C LEU A 306 8.37 -1.68 23.27
N PHE A 307 9.48 -1.03 22.94
CA PHE A 307 9.51 0.30 22.34
C PHE A 307 10.30 0.31 21.06
N ALA A 308 9.74 0.91 20.01
CA ALA A 308 10.38 1.04 18.71
C ALA A 308 10.55 2.49 18.27
N VAL A 309 11.67 2.77 17.63
CA VAL A 309 11.92 4.01 16.88
C VAL A 309 12.18 3.66 15.43
N ARG A 310 11.58 4.40 14.51
CA ARG A 310 11.68 4.16 13.07
C ARG A 310 12.03 5.44 12.34
N THR A 311 12.76 5.28 11.26
CA THR A 311 12.97 6.33 10.27
C THR A 311 13.09 5.72 8.90
N GLY A 312 12.77 6.50 7.88
CA GLY A 312 12.85 6.02 6.51
C GLY A 312 12.85 7.13 5.48
N TYR A 313 13.04 6.72 4.25
CA TYR A 313 13.02 7.61 3.09
C TYR A 313 12.34 6.92 1.90
N PHE A 314 11.38 7.62 1.32
CA PHE A 314 10.71 7.24 0.08
C PHE A 314 11.16 8.12 -1.07
N HIS A 315 11.48 7.50 -2.20
CA HIS A 315 11.91 8.17 -3.41
C HIS A 315 11.10 7.75 -4.63
N GLU A 316 10.49 8.72 -5.29
CA GLU A 316 9.92 8.64 -6.63
C GLU A 316 10.52 9.74 -7.50
N ASN A 317 10.79 9.42 -8.78
CA ASN A 317 11.43 10.37 -9.68
C ASN A 317 10.53 11.59 -9.92
N VAL A 318 11.14 12.77 -10.09
CA VAL A 318 10.43 14.05 -10.32
C VAL A 318 9.55 14.03 -11.55
N ASN A 319 9.91 13.24 -12.56
CA ASN A 319 9.17 13.12 -13.82
C ASN A 319 8.04 12.07 -13.76
N LYS A 320 7.90 11.33 -12.64
CA LYS A 320 6.97 10.20 -12.53
C LYS A 320 5.99 10.31 -11.34
N GLY A 321 6.02 11.40 -10.58
CA GLY A 321 5.12 11.63 -9.44
C GLY A 321 5.75 12.51 -8.35
N ALA A 322 7.09 12.59 -8.30
CA ALA A 322 7.89 13.45 -7.40
C ALA A 322 7.66 13.24 -5.90
N ARG A 323 7.05 12.14 -5.49
CA ARG A 323 6.87 11.86 -4.06
C ARG A 323 8.21 11.54 -3.44
N ARG A 324 8.69 12.45 -2.61
CA ARG A 324 9.95 12.31 -1.87
C ARG A 324 9.73 12.80 -0.46
N TYR A 325 9.93 11.94 0.50
CA TYR A 325 9.73 12.29 1.90
C TYR A 325 10.59 11.44 2.82
N PHE A 326 10.96 12.05 3.94
CA PHE A 326 11.46 11.32 5.10
C PHE A 326 10.28 10.93 5.98
N THR A 327 10.48 9.90 6.78
CA THR A 327 9.49 9.46 7.75
C THR A 327 10.14 9.27 9.11
N ALA A 328 9.35 9.48 10.14
CA ALA A 328 9.68 9.15 11.52
C ALA A 328 8.54 8.35 12.11
N GLY A 329 8.83 7.35 12.93
CA GLY A 329 7.82 6.51 13.56
C GLY A 329 8.20 6.11 14.97
N LEU A 330 7.19 5.85 15.76
CA LEU A 330 7.30 5.30 17.13
C LEU A 330 6.39 4.11 17.26
N GLY A 331 6.79 3.13 18.03
CA GLY A 331 5.99 1.94 18.35
C GLY A 331 6.05 1.59 19.81
N LEU A 332 4.95 1.12 20.34
CA LEU A 332 4.86 0.59 21.71
C LEU A 332 4.11 -0.73 21.65
N ARG A 333 4.62 -1.74 22.36
CA ARG A 333 3.97 -3.03 22.56
C ARG A 333 3.84 -3.28 24.05
N TYR A 334 2.67 -3.71 24.47
CA TYR A 334 2.42 -4.08 25.85
C TYR A 334 1.42 -5.22 25.92
N GLN A 335 1.89 -6.38 26.34
CA GLN A 335 1.10 -7.61 26.34
C GLN A 335 0.51 -7.88 24.94
N VAL A 336 -0.82 -7.99 24.84
CA VAL A 336 -1.54 -8.24 23.59
C VAL A 336 -1.76 -6.99 22.73
N PHE A 337 -1.49 -5.79 23.29
CA PHE A 337 -1.76 -4.53 22.61
C PHE A 337 -0.51 -3.90 22.05
N GLY A 338 -0.66 -3.21 20.95
CA GLY A 338 0.38 -2.38 20.35
C GLY A 338 -0.19 -1.10 19.76
N VAL A 339 0.61 -0.07 19.70
CA VAL A 339 0.31 1.17 18.99
C VAL A 339 1.54 1.63 18.23
N ASP A 340 1.33 2.03 16.98
CA ASP A 340 2.35 2.63 16.14
C ASP A 340 1.89 4.00 15.66
N PHE A 341 2.83 4.92 15.59
CA PHE A 341 2.67 6.25 15.01
C PHE A 341 3.69 6.44 13.89
N ALA A 342 3.29 7.07 12.81
CA ALA A 342 4.19 7.53 11.77
C ALA A 342 3.84 8.94 11.33
N TYR A 343 4.87 9.72 11.07
CA TYR A 343 4.77 11.08 10.57
C TYR A 343 5.60 11.24 9.31
N MET A 344 4.96 11.81 8.28
CA MET A 344 5.58 12.04 6.98
C MET A 344 6.09 13.45 6.87
N LEU A 345 7.36 13.60 6.47
CA LEU A 345 8.10 14.85 6.28
C LEU A 345 8.45 15.01 4.79
N PRO A 346 7.54 15.53 3.95
CA PRO A 346 7.80 15.67 2.53
C PRO A 346 8.85 16.74 2.26
N ARG A 347 9.57 16.56 1.17
CA ARG A 347 10.59 17.48 0.73
C ARG A 347 9.97 18.59 -0.12
N GLY A 348 9.84 19.77 0.43
CA GLY A 348 9.27 20.97 -0.22
C GLY A 348 8.22 21.65 0.64
N ALA A 349 8.18 22.98 0.57
CA ALA A 349 7.12 23.77 1.20
C ALA A 349 5.79 23.54 0.45
N ASN A 350 4.69 23.43 1.18
CA ASN A 350 3.34 23.26 0.64
C ASN A 350 3.10 21.94 -0.12
N HIS A 351 3.78 20.85 0.25
CA HIS A 351 3.50 19.55 -0.33
C HIS A 351 2.15 19.01 0.21
N PRO A 352 1.22 18.52 -0.63
CA PRO A 352 -0.10 18.03 -0.18
C PRO A 352 -0.06 16.92 0.89
N LEU A 353 1.00 16.08 0.86
CA LEU A 353 1.24 15.04 1.86
C LEU A 353 1.92 15.54 3.14
N ALA A 354 2.13 16.87 3.28
CA ALA A 354 2.69 17.42 4.52
C ALA A 354 1.75 17.14 5.69
N GLN A 355 2.35 16.91 6.86
CA GLN A 355 1.62 16.67 8.10
C GLN A 355 0.73 15.40 8.11
N THR A 356 0.98 14.44 7.21
CA THR A 356 0.29 13.16 7.27
C THR A 356 0.75 12.38 8.50
N LEU A 357 -0.18 12.21 9.46
CA LEU A 357 0.00 11.38 10.65
C LEU A 357 -0.76 10.07 10.45
N ARG A 358 -0.12 8.94 10.71
CA ARG A 358 -0.77 7.62 10.75
C ARG A 358 -0.74 7.06 12.16
N ILE A 359 -1.82 6.42 12.53
CA ILE A 359 -1.96 5.72 13.79
C ILE A 359 -2.41 4.30 13.49
N THR A 360 -1.74 3.32 14.06
CA THR A 360 -2.10 1.91 13.94
C THR A 360 -2.18 1.28 15.32
N LEU A 361 -3.30 0.62 15.59
CA LEU A 361 -3.51 -0.19 16.78
C LEU A 361 -3.33 -1.66 16.41
N HIS A 362 -2.65 -2.42 17.24
CA HIS A 362 -2.44 -3.85 17.10
C HIS A 362 -3.02 -4.61 18.28
N PHE A 363 -3.53 -5.79 17.97
CA PHE A 363 -3.99 -6.73 18.97
C PHE A 363 -3.56 -8.14 18.53
N ASN A 364 -2.74 -8.81 19.34
CA ASN A 364 -2.23 -10.15 19.08
C ASN A 364 -2.60 -11.07 20.24
N LEU A 365 -3.18 -12.22 19.94
CA LEU A 365 -3.56 -13.24 20.88
C LEU A 365 -2.85 -14.55 20.54
N ASP A 366 -2.15 -15.10 21.50
CA ASP A 366 -1.75 -16.49 21.50
C ASP A 366 -2.85 -17.29 22.20
N GLN A 367 -3.30 -18.37 21.58
CA GLN A 367 -4.12 -19.34 22.33
C GLN A 367 -3.13 -19.98 23.32
N GLY A 368 -3.26 -19.63 24.59
CA GLY A 368 -2.40 -20.15 25.64
C GLY A 368 -2.35 -21.66 25.56
N GLU A 369 -1.16 -22.23 25.71
CA GLU A 369 -0.99 -23.66 25.97
C GLU A 369 -2.02 -24.03 27.04
N GLU A 370 -2.92 -24.95 26.75
CA GLU A 370 -3.74 -25.58 27.78
C GLU A 370 -2.80 -26.05 28.88
N GLN A 371 -2.87 -25.40 30.04
CA GLN A 371 -2.10 -25.85 31.20
C GLN A 371 -2.48 -27.33 31.41
N PRO A 372 -1.52 -28.25 31.45
CA PRO A 372 -1.85 -29.65 31.72
C PRO A 372 -2.67 -29.70 33.01
N GLU A 373 -3.88 -30.25 32.91
CA GLU A 373 -4.70 -30.52 34.10
C GLU A 373 -3.84 -31.25 35.11
N ILE A 374 -3.57 -30.60 36.24
CA ILE A 374 -2.95 -31.26 37.37
C ILE A 374 -3.98 -32.27 37.89
N GLU A 375 -3.85 -33.53 37.48
CA GLU A 375 -4.63 -34.62 38.06
C GLU A 375 -4.40 -34.55 39.61
N PRO A 376 -5.47 -34.45 40.40
CA PRO A 376 -5.31 -34.51 41.84
C PRO A 376 -4.87 -35.92 42.23
N ASP A 377 -3.71 -36.01 42.86
CA ASP A 377 -3.20 -37.24 43.48
C ASP A 377 -4.31 -37.93 44.30
N ARG A 378 -4.61 -39.18 43.96
CA ARG A 378 -5.51 -40.07 44.69
C ARG A 378 -4.77 -40.79 45.78
#